data_e5c9d2317d51a2f14e76ca2fc7361391
#
_entry.id   e5c9d2317d51a2f14e76ca2fc7361391
#
_cell.length_a   1.000
_cell.length_b   1.000
_cell.length_c   1.000
_cell.angle_alpha   90.00
_cell.angle_beta   90.00
_cell.angle_gamma   90.00
#
_symmetry.space_group_name_H-M   'P 1'
#
loop_
_entity.id
_entity.type
_entity.pdbx_description
1 polymer ?
#
loop_
_entity_poly.entity_id
_entity_poly.type
_entity_poly.pdbx_seq_one_letter_code
_entity_poly.pdbx_strand_id
1 'polypeptide(L)'
;SQYKGFPIKFHGKSIAEFLSTKPNLFKDDFLFPVMVLKESAIKNNIRRMAEFCKENDFDLAPHVKTPMSPQLAKLQIEAGAWAITVANFNQAMIFLKYGFNRIIIGNEVLEQTAISEIARLNYLNKAEIFFYVDSISALKIVKDAISNQKDAKLNILIEIGAPGGRAGIRDLNLLPELLTDLLNEKKIEIRGVTGFEGAVPDGDREKGQLKIRKFLAEIMAAAKIVQPYVQNRMIIS
;
A
#
# COMPACT_ATOMS: atom_id res chain seq x y z
N SER A 1 -3.05 30.94 -0.42
CA SER A 1 -2.38 29.65 -0.58
C SER A 1 -0.89 29.80 -0.25
N GLN A 2 -0.32 28.84 0.48
CA GLN A 2 1.10 28.80 0.82
C GLN A 2 1.87 27.81 -0.07
N TYR A 3 1.28 27.39 -1.18
CA TYR A 3 1.92 26.46 -2.10
C TYR A 3 3.04 27.11 -2.88
N LYS A 4 4.18 26.43 -2.97
CA LYS A 4 5.34 26.88 -3.74
C LYS A 4 4.96 27.11 -5.21
N GLY A 5 5.36 28.26 -5.74
CA GLY A 5 5.06 28.64 -7.12
C GLY A 5 3.66 29.24 -7.36
N PHE A 6 2.77 29.21 -6.34
CA PHE A 6 1.42 29.75 -6.49
C PHE A 6 1.44 31.30 -6.46
N PRO A 7 0.72 31.97 -7.37
CA PRO A 7 0.79 33.42 -7.51
C PRO A 7 0.27 34.15 -6.26
N ILE A 8 1.02 35.14 -5.76
CA ILE A 8 0.69 35.92 -4.56
C ILE A 8 -0.67 36.62 -4.70
N LYS A 9 -0.98 37.13 -5.89
CA LYS A 9 -2.26 37.82 -6.21
C LYS A 9 -3.51 36.97 -5.99
N PHE A 10 -3.37 35.65 -5.86
CA PHE A 10 -4.47 34.71 -5.61
C PHE A 10 -4.47 34.14 -4.19
N HIS A 11 -3.60 34.62 -3.31
CA HIS A 11 -3.66 34.21 -1.90
C HIS A 11 -5.03 34.59 -1.31
N GLY A 12 -5.66 33.64 -0.62
CA GLY A 12 -7.00 33.84 -0.02
C GLY A 12 -8.17 33.66 -0.99
N LYS A 13 -7.94 33.52 -2.29
CA LYS A 13 -8.98 33.23 -3.28
C LYS A 13 -9.25 31.73 -3.42
N SER A 14 -10.43 31.38 -3.92
CA SER A 14 -10.78 29.99 -4.23
C SER A 14 -10.03 29.47 -5.45
N ILE A 15 -9.95 28.13 -5.58
CA ILE A 15 -9.38 27.48 -6.76
C ILE A 15 -10.21 27.84 -8.00
N ALA A 16 -11.54 27.94 -7.88
CA ALA A 16 -12.43 28.29 -8.98
C ALA A 16 -12.13 29.70 -9.53
N GLU A 17 -11.93 30.70 -8.65
CA GLU A 17 -11.54 32.07 -9.04
C GLU A 17 -10.18 32.06 -9.75
N PHE A 18 -9.20 31.28 -9.25
CA PHE A 18 -7.90 31.15 -9.91
C PHE A 18 -8.05 30.54 -11.32
N LEU A 19 -8.76 29.42 -11.44
CA LEU A 19 -8.94 28.74 -12.72
C LEU A 19 -9.73 29.56 -13.74
N SER A 20 -10.65 30.42 -13.30
CA SER A 20 -11.41 31.30 -14.18
C SER A 20 -10.53 32.29 -14.96
N THR A 21 -9.35 32.60 -14.45
CA THR A 21 -8.37 33.47 -15.12
C THR A 21 -7.57 32.76 -16.22
N LYS A 22 -7.76 31.43 -16.39
CA LYS A 22 -7.03 30.61 -17.36
C LYS A 22 -5.51 30.77 -17.24
N PRO A 23 -4.92 30.55 -16.06
CA PRO A 23 -3.52 30.84 -15.80
C PRO A 23 -2.63 30.07 -16.75
N ASN A 24 -1.56 30.70 -17.21
CA ASN A 24 -0.61 30.15 -18.16
C ASN A 24 0.79 30.10 -17.53
N LEU A 25 1.42 28.92 -17.55
CA LEU A 25 2.75 28.70 -16.99
C LEU A 25 3.82 29.63 -17.57
N PHE A 26 3.67 30.02 -18.85
CA PHE A 26 4.66 30.78 -19.63
C PHE A 26 4.32 32.28 -19.80
N LYS A 27 3.32 32.79 -19.04
CA LYS A 27 2.86 34.17 -19.11
C LYS A 27 2.89 34.87 -17.74
N ASP A 28 3.93 34.67 -16.96
CA ASP A 28 4.15 35.29 -15.64
C ASP A 28 3.01 35.08 -14.61
N ASP A 29 2.18 34.06 -14.84
CA ASP A 29 1.09 33.73 -13.89
C ASP A 29 1.55 32.90 -12.70
N PHE A 30 2.81 32.44 -12.68
CA PHE A 30 3.39 31.59 -11.64
C PHE A 30 4.74 32.08 -11.16
N LEU A 31 5.11 31.71 -9.93
CA LEU A 31 6.43 31.97 -9.35
C LEU A 31 7.32 30.75 -9.53
N PHE A 32 8.50 30.93 -10.14
CA PHE A 32 9.43 29.83 -10.34
C PHE A 32 10.42 29.69 -9.16
N PRO A 33 10.91 28.47 -8.85
CA PRO A 33 10.61 27.20 -9.54
C PRO A 33 9.23 26.64 -9.12
N VAL A 34 8.50 26.08 -10.08
CA VAL A 34 7.20 25.42 -9.88
C VAL A 34 7.23 24.01 -10.48
N MET A 35 6.65 23.05 -9.77
CA MET A 35 6.44 21.69 -10.28
C MET A 35 5.04 21.59 -10.88
N VAL A 36 4.96 21.06 -12.10
CA VAL A 36 3.71 20.85 -12.83
C VAL A 36 3.55 19.39 -13.22
N LEU A 37 2.30 18.95 -13.28
CA LEU A 37 1.92 17.64 -13.80
C LEU A 37 1.38 17.81 -15.23
N LYS A 38 1.96 17.05 -16.17
CA LYS A 38 1.48 17.03 -17.54
C LYS A 38 0.32 16.05 -17.66
N GLU A 39 -0.90 16.56 -17.81
CA GLU A 39 -2.13 15.76 -17.82
C GLU A 39 -2.10 14.63 -18.86
N SER A 40 -1.65 14.92 -20.09
CA SER A 40 -1.55 13.89 -21.15
C SER A 40 -0.59 12.75 -20.79
N ALA A 41 0.52 13.06 -20.09
CA ALA A 41 1.47 12.05 -19.63
C ALA A 41 0.87 11.19 -18.50
N ILE A 42 0.18 11.82 -17.53
CA ILE A 42 -0.50 11.10 -16.44
C ILE A 42 -1.53 10.13 -17.02
N LYS A 43 -2.42 10.61 -17.88
CA LYS A 43 -3.46 9.78 -18.52
C LYS A 43 -2.85 8.63 -19.31
N ASN A 44 -1.80 8.90 -20.09
CA ASN A 44 -1.10 7.86 -20.84
C ASN A 44 -0.47 6.81 -19.92
N ASN A 45 0.23 7.22 -18.85
CA ASN A 45 0.92 6.31 -17.95
C ASN A 45 -0.08 5.44 -17.17
N ILE A 46 -1.18 6.01 -16.69
CA ILE A 46 -2.24 5.26 -16.02
C ILE A 46 -2.85 4.23 -16.97
N ARG A 47 -3.19 4.63 -18.21
CA ARG A 47 -3.73 3.72 -19.23
C ARG A 47 -2.75 2.58 -19.52
N ARG A 48 -1.46 2.88 -19.78
CA ARG A 48 -0.45 1.86 -20.07
C ARG A 48 -0.25 0.87 -18.93
N MET A 49 -0.29 1.34 -17.67
CA MET A 49 -0.21 0.46 -16.50
C MET A 49 -1.46 -0.43 -16.40
N ALA A 50 -2.65 0.11 -16.60
CA ALA A 50 -3.89 -0.65 -16.59
C ALA A 50 -3.91 -1.74 -17.69
N GLU A 51 -3.46 -1.40 -18.90
CA GLU A 51 -3.30 -2.35 -20.02
C GLU A 51 -2.32 -3.47 -19.66
N PHE A 52 -1.13 -3.11 -19.13
CA PHE A 52 -0.13 -4.09 -18.71
C PHE A 52 -0.66 -5.05 -17.64
N CYS A 53 -1.36 -4.53 -16.62
CA CYS A 53 -1.95 -5.37 -15.58
C CYS A 53 -3.00 -6.33 -16.17
N LYS A 54 -3.86 -5.84 -17.06
CA LYS A 54 -4.87 -6.66 -17.73
C LYS A 54 -4.26 -7.75 -18.61
N GLU A 55 -3.23 -7.42 -19.39
CA GLU A 55 -2.54 -8.35 -20.29
C GLU A 55 -1.81 -9.47 -19.52
N ASN A 56 -1.41 -9.21 -18.28
CA ASN A 56 -0.68 -10.17 -17.46
C ASN A 56 -1.51 -10.77 -16.31
N ASP A 57 -2.82 -10.50 -16.26
CA ASP A 57 -3.73 -10.94 -15.20
C ASP A 57 -3.26 -10.51 -13.78
N PHE A 58 -2.79 -9.26 -13.66
CA PHE A 58 -2.38 -8.66 -12.41
C PHE A 58 -3.41 -7.65 -11.91
N ASP A 59 -3.59 -7.61 -10.58
CA ASP A 59 -4.27 -6.52 -9.91
C ASP A 59 -3.27 -5.45 -9.48
N LEU A 60 -3.62 -4.19 -9.64
CA LEU A 60 -2.79 -3.06 -9.24
C LEU A 60 -3.26 -2.49 -7.89
N ALA A 61 -2.33 -2.34 -6.96
CA ALA A 61 -2.50 -1.56 -5.73
C ALA A 61 -1.41 -0.48 -5.63
N PRO A 62 -1.55 0.63 -6.37
CA PRO A 62 -0.49 1.62 -6.50
C PRO A 62 -0.12 2.26 -5.16
N HIS A 63 1.19 2.51 -4.94
CA HIS A 63 1.66 3.29 -3.83
C HIS A 63 1.29 4.77 -3.97
N VAL A 64 0.45 5.26 -3.07
CA VAL A 64 0.03 6.66 -3.00
C VAL A 64 0.72 7.43 -1.87
N LYS A 65 1.65 6.79 -1.17
CA LYS A 65 2.34 7.34 0.01
C LYS A 65 3.19 8.57 -0.30
N THR A 66 3.73 8.68 -1.50
CA THR A 66 4.62 9.79 -1.88
C THR A 66 3.85 11.01 -2.39
N PRO A 67 2.93 10.87 -3.36
CA PRO A 67 2.18 12.02 -3.86
C PRO A 67 1.10 12.49 -2.87
N MET A 68 0.60 11.63 -2.00
CA MET A 68 -0.51 11.92 -1.07
C MET A 68 -1.65 12.70 -1.75
N SER A 69 -1.97 12.34 -2.99
CA SER A 69 -2.98 12.99 -3.81
C SER A 69 -4.17 12.07 -4.05
N PRO A 70 -5.30 12.28 -3.36
CA PRO A 70 -6.52 11.54 -3.61
C PRO A 70 -7.02 11.67 -5.05
N GLN A 71 -6.76 12.81 -5.71
CA GLN A 71 -7.14 13.05 -7.09
C GLN A 71 -6.40 12.11 -8.05
N LEU A 72 -5.08 11.95 -7.88
CA LEU A 72 -4.28 11.02 -8.70
C LEU A 72 -4.65 9.56 -8.39
N ALA A 73 -4.84 9.23 -7.11
CA ALA A 73 -5.27 7.90 -6.70
C ALA A 73 -6.62 7.53 -7.31
N LYS A 74 -7.57 8.48 -7.35
CA LYS A 74 -8.90 8.26 -7.95
C LYS A 74 -8.79 7.91 -9.44
N LEU A 75 -7.96 8.59 -10.21
CA LEU A 75 -7.72 8.26 -11.62
C LEU A 75 -7.19 6.82 -11.81
N GLN A 76 -6.38 6.33 -10.88
CA GLN A 76 -5.87 4.94 -10.93
C GLN A 76 -6.96 3.93 -10.58
N ILE A 77 -7.80 4.21 -9.58
CA ILE A 77 -8.96 3.36 -9.26
C ILE A 77 -9.96 3.32 -10.42
N GLU A 78 -10.27 4.47 -11.04
CA GLU A 78 -11.15 4.56 -12.21
C GLU A 78 -10.59 3.79 -13.42
N ALA A 79 -9.27 3.65 -13.52
CA ALA A 79 -8.61 2.85 -14.54
C ALA A 79 -8.49 1.35 -14.17
N GLY A 80 -9.07 0.90 -13.06
CA GLY A 80 -9.14 -0.50 -12.67
C GLY A 80 -8.16 -0.94 -11.59
N ALA A 81 -7.48 -0.03 -10.89
CA ALA A 81 -6.69 -0.43 -9.73
C ALA A 81 -7.59 -1.03 -8.64
N TRP A 82 -7.17 -2.18 -8.12
CA TRP A 82 -7.92 -2.98 -7.15
C TRP A 82 -7.97 -2.34 -5.75
N ALA A 83 -6.88 -1.71 -5.35
CA ALA A 83 -6.69 -1.08 -4.04
C ALA A 83 -5.74 0.11 -4.18
N ILE A 84 -5.43 0.76 -3.06
CA ILE A 84 -4.29 1.67 -2.93
C ILE A 84 -3.33 1.17 -1.87
N THR A 85 -2.05 1.53 -1.98
CA THR A 85 -1.05 1.21 -0.95
C THR A 85 -0.51 2.48 -0.31
N VAL A 86 -0.48 2.49 1.01
CA VAL A 86 0.01 3.60 1.85
C VAL A 86 1.15 3.14 2.76
N ALA A 87 1.84 4.07 3.43
CA ALA A 87 2.97 3.71 4.29
C ALA A 87 2.59 3.40 5.74
N ASN A 88 1.49 3.97 6.26
CA ASN A 88 1.11 3.85 7.65
C ASN A 88 -0.39 4.12 7.87
N PHE A 89 -0.84 3.90 9.11
CA PHE A 89 -2.21 4.08 9.51
C PHE A 89 -2.74 5.51 9.27
N ASN A 90 -1.96 6.54 9.57
CA ASN A 90 -2.42 7.94 9.40
C ASN A 90 -2.73 8.26 7.93
N GLN A 91 -1.89 7.77 7.00
CA GLN A 91 -2.17 7.91 5.57
C GLN A 91 -3.44 7.14 5.16
N ALA A 92 -3.64 5.92 5.70
CA ALA A 92 -4.87 5.17 5.46
C ALA A 92 -6.11 5.95 5.88
N MET A 93 -6.09 6.56 7.08
CA MET A 93 -7.20 7.38 7.58
C MET A 93 -7.48 8.61 6.70
N ILE A 94 -6.45 9.22 6.12
CA ILE A 94 -6.63 10.32 5.17
C ILE A 94 -7.39 9.82 3.93
N PHE A 95 -6.92 8.74 3.30
CA PHE A 95 -7.56 8.22 2.09
C PHE A 95 -8.97 7.68 2.34
N LEU A 96 -9.24 7.09 3.50
CA LEU A 96 -10.61 6.70 3.90
C LEU A 96 -11.59 7.88 3.86
N LYS A 97 -11.17 9.07 4.33
CA LYS A 97 -12.00 10.29 4.28
C LYS A 97 -12.35 10.72 2.85
N TYR A 98 -11.55 10.30 1.86
CA TYR A 98 -11.79 10.53 0.45
C TYR A 98 -12.51 9.37 -0.26
N GLY A 99 -13.00 8.38 0.50
CA GLY A 99 -13.81 7.28 -0.02
C GLY A 99 -13.02 6.07 -0.54
N PHE A 100 -11.71 5.99 -0.30
CA PHE A 100 -10.91 4.80 -0.61
C PHE A 100 -11.08 3.77 0.51
N ASN A 101 -11.79 2.71 0.25
CA ASN A 101 -12.14 1.72 1.27
C ASN A 101 -11.37 0.40 1.17
N ARG A 102 -10.53 0.20 0.17
CA ARG A 102 -9.62 -0.95 0.08
C ARG A 102 -8.17 -0.46 0.07
N ILE A 103 -7.45 -0.76 1.17
CA ILE A 103 -6.15 -0.14 1.46
C ILE A 103 -5.17 -1.18 1.96
N ILE A 104 -3.98 -1.23 1.35
CA ILE A 104 -2.83 -1.96 1.89
C ILE A 104 -1.94 -0.96 2.63
N ILE A 105 -1.67 -1.20 3.90
CA ILE A 105 -0.58 -0.54 4.60
C ILE A 105 0.67 -1.36 4.31
N GLY A 106 1.52 -0.86 3.41
CA GLY A 106 2.74 -1.54 2.95
C GLY A 106 3.84 -1.51 4.01
N ASN A 107 3.53 -1.94 5.20
CA ASN A 107 4.40 -2.04 6.37
C ASN A 107 3.72 -2.83 7.49
N GLU A 108 4.48 -3.17 8.53
CA GLU A 108 3.93 -3.57 9.82
C GLU A 108 3.20 -2.40 10.49
N VAL A 109 2.21 -2.72 11.32
CA VAL A 109 1.53 -1.77 12.21
C VAL A 109 1.69 -2.30 13.63
N LEU A 110 2.36 -1.54 14.49
CA LEU A 110 2.68 -1.97 15.87
C LEU A 110 2.01 -1.08 16.93
N GLU A 111 1.39 0.03 16.53
CA GLU A 111 0.63 0.89 17.44
C GLU A 111 -0.73 0.25 17.77
N GLN A 112 -0.92 -0.12 19.03
CA GLN A 112 -2.13 -0.82 19.50
C GLN A 112 -3.43 -0.09 19.13
N THR A 113 -3.45 1.25 19.26
CA THR A 113 -4.62 2.05 18.89
C THR A 113 -4.93 1.97 17.40
N ALA A 114 -3.90 1.98 16.55
CA ALA A 114 -4.07 1.84 15.10
C ALA A 114 -4.61 0.45 14.74
N ILE A 115 -4.03 -0.61 15.33
CA ILE A 115 -4.47 -2.00 15.11
C ILE A 115 -5.93 -2.16 15.53
N SER A 116 -6.31 -1.65 16.71
CA SER A 116 -7.67 -1.73 17.23
C SER A 116 -8.68 -1.03 16.30
N GLU A 117 -8.32 0.14 15.76
CA GLU A 117 -9.19 0.87 14.84
C GLU A 117 -9.29 0.19 13.47
N ILE A 118 -8.20 -0.35 12.94
CA ILE A 118 -8.22 -1.17 11.71
C ILE A 118 -9.15 -2.37 11.91
N ALA A 119 -9.02 -3.08 13.04
CA ALA A 119 -9.86 -4.24 13.34
C ALA A 119 -11.34 -3.89 13.38
N ARG A 120 -11.69 -2.75 14.00
CA ARG A 120 -13.05 -2.24 14.06
C ARG A 120 -13.61 -1.86 12.68
N LEU A 121 -12.81 -1.16 11.87
CA LEU A 121 -13.21 -0.73 10.52
C LEU A 121 -13.45 -1.92 9.60
N ASN A 122 -12.58 -2.92 9.65
CA ASN A 122 -12.73 -4.16 8.89
C ASN A 122 -13.95 -4.96 9.32
N TYR A 123 -14.18 -5.12 10.64
CA TYR A 123 -15.33 -5.83 11.18
C TYR A 123 -16.65 -5.20 10.74
N LEU A 124 -16.74 -3.86 10.78
CA LEU A 124 -17.92 -3.10 10.37
C LEU A 124 -18.10 -3.00 8.85
N ASN A 125 -17.22 -3.62 8.06
CA ASN A 125 -17.16 -3.49 6.59
C ASN A 125 -17.13 -2.04 6.08
N LYS A 126 -16.61 -1.12 6.91
CA LYS A 126 -16.39 0.28 6.50
C LYS A 126 -15.14 0.46 5.66
N ALA A 127 -14.20 -0.47 5.80
CA ALA A 127 -13.00 -0.56 5.00
C ALA A 127 -12.53 -2.02 4.91
N GLU A 128 -11.66 -2.31 3.96
CA GLU A 128 -10.89 -3.54 3.84
C GLU A 128 -9.41 -3.13 3.89
N ILE A 129 -8.85 -3.11 5.10
CA ILE A 129 -7.48 -2.68 5.36
C ILE A 129 -6.63 -3.90 5.64
N PHE A 130 -5.51 -3.99 4.92
CA PHE A 130 -4.47 -5.02 5.06
C PHE A 130 -3.22 -4.39 5.63
N PHE A 131 -2.45 -5.14 6.40
CA PHE A 131 -1.10 -4.76 6.82
C PHE A 131 -0.22 -6.00 7.00
N TYR A 132 1.07 -5.81 7.25
CA TYR A 132 2.06 -6.86 7.25
C TYR A 132 2.36 -7.37 8.64
N VAL A 133 2.68 -8.67 8.74
CA VAL A 133 3.25 -9.32 9.91
C VAL A 133 4.37 -10.24 9.44
N ASP A 134 5.53 -10.19 10.12
CA ASP A 134 6.72 -10.95 9.76
C ASP A 134 7.34 -11.74 10.91
N SER A 135 6.77 -11.65 12.10
CA SER A 135 7.38 -12.24 13.30
C SER A 135 6.34 -12.57 14.38
N ILE A 136 6.70 -13.51 15.25
CA ILE A 136 5.91 -13.86 16.45
C ILE A 136 5.79 -12.65 17.39
N SER A 137 6.85 -11.84 17.51
CA SER A 137 6.83 -10.64 18.35
C SER A 137 5.85 -9.58 17.82
N ALA A 138 5.83 -9.33 16.51
CA ALA A 138 4.84 -8.45 15.89
C ALA A 138 3.41 -9.00 16.05
N LEU A 139 3.22 -10.30 15.81
CA LEU A 139 1.93 -10.96 16.01
C LEU A 139 1.43 -10.87 17.45
N LYS A 140 2.32 -10.98 18.44
CA LYS A 140 1.94 -10.81 19.84
C LYS A 140 1.36 -9.42 20.10
N ILE A 141 2.00 -8.36 19.61
CA ILE A 141 1.49 -6.98 19.73
C ILE A 141 0.10 -6.86 19.06
N VAL A 142 -0.06 -7.47 17.88
CA VAL A 142 -1.35 -7.48 17.16
C VAL A 142 -2.44 -8.18 17.97
N LYS A 143 -2.16 -9.35 18.53
CA LYS A 143 -3.11 -10.12 19.39
C LYS A 143 -3.47 -9.34 20.66
N ASP A 144 -2.48 -8.74 21.32
CA ASP A 144 -2.69 -7.94 22.53
C ASP A 144 -3.62 -6.75 22.25
N ALA A 145 -3.45 -6.08 21.11
CA ALA A 145 -4.26 -4.92 20.72
C ALA A 145 -5.76 -5.25 20.53
N ILE A 146 -6.09 -6.47 20.11
CA ILE A 146 -7.48 -6.90 19.86
C ILE A 146 -8.05 -7.84 20.93
N SER A 147 -7.26 -8.15 21.98
CA SER A 147 -7.62 -9.14 23.00
C SER A 147 -8.99 -8.88 23.63
N ASN A 148 -9.26 -7.63 24.00
CA ASN A 148 -10.49 -7.20 24.66
C ASN A 148 -11.59 -6.72 23.68
N GLN A 149 -11.34 -6.77 22.37
CA GLN A 149 -12.29 -6.35 21.32
C GLN A 149 -13.14 -7.52 20.86
N LYS A 150 -14.46 -7.54 21.16
CA LYS A 150 -15.34 -8.58 20.65
C LYS A 150 -15.53 -8.48 19.12
N ASP A 151 -15.72 -7.28 18.65
CA ASP A 151 -16.01 -6.93 17.26
C ASP A 151 -14.73 -6.50 16.54
N ALA A 152 -13.90 -7.45 16.19
CA ALA A 152 -12.60 -7.22 15.55
C ALA A 152 -12.38 -8.19 14.39
N LYS A 153 -11.81 -7.67 13.30
CA LYS A 153 -11.36 -8.45 12.15
C LYS A 153 -10.11 -7.82 11.57
N LEU A 154 -9.06 -8.60 11.39
CA LEU A 154 -7.80 -8.16 10.77
C LEU A 154 -7.49 -8.97 9.51
N ASN A 155 -7.06 -8.29 8.47
CA ASN A 155 -6.58 -8.91 7.24
C ASN A 155 -5.05 -8.80 7.19
N ILE A 156 -4.36 -9.93 7.31
CA ILE A 156 -2.90 -9.98 7.43
C ILE A 156 -2.28 -10.53 6.14
N LEU A 157 -1.22 -9.86 5.68
CA LEU A 157 -0.28 -10.36 4.69
C LEU A 157 1.04 -10.70 5.41
N ILE A 158 1.55 -11.90 5.19
CA ILE A 158 2.82 -12.35 5.77
C ILE A 158 3.94 -11.78 4.91
N GLU A 159 4.81 -10.95 5.49
CA GLU A 159 5.92 -10.34 4.76
C GLU A 159 7.13 -11.28 4.70
N ILE A 160 7.59 -11.56 3.50
CA ILE A 160 8.81 -12.30 3.21
C ILE A 160 9.92 -11.30 2.92
N GLY A 161 11.05 -11.43 3.60
CA GLY A 161 12.16 -10.50 3.56
C GLY A 161 13.37 -11.05 2.82
N ALA A 162 14.02 -10.17 2.03
CA ALA A 162 15.30 -10.50 1.43
C ALA A 162 16.46 -10.40 2.46
N PRO A 163 17.52 -11.20 2.33
CA PRO A 163 18.73 -11.05 3.14
C PRO A 163 19.29 -9.62 3.06
N GLY A 164 19.54 -9.00 4.22
CA GLY A 164 19.98 -7.60 4.29
C GLY A 164 18.89 -6.57 4.02
N GLY A 165 17.66 -7.00 3.75
CA GLY A 165 16.51 -6.14 3.55
C GLY A 165 15.95 -5.52 4.83
N ARG A 166 14.88 -4.73 4.69
CA ARG A 166 14.29 -3.92 5.76
C ARG A 166 13.53 -4.76 6.80
N ALA A 167 12.57 -5.55 6.35
CA ALA A 167 11.63 -6.34 7.16
C ALA A 167 11.35 -7.68 6.46
N GLY A 168 10.50 -8.51 7.05
CA GLY A 168 10.05 -9.78 6.50
C GLY A 168 10.82 -11.00 7.01
N ILE A 169 10.15 -12.14 6.94
CA ILE A 169 10.72 -13.46 7.30
C ILE A 169 11.82 -13.80 6.28
N ARG A 170 13.05 -14.05 6.77
CA ARG A 170 14.22 -14.41 5.94
C ARG A 170 14.53 -15.91 5.96
N ASP A 171 13.96 -16.64 6.90
CA ASP A 171 14.06 -18.10 7.01
C ASP A 171 12.66 -18.69 6.99
N LEU A 172 12.28 -19.33 5.88
CA LEU A 172 10.96 -19.94 5.72
C LEU A 172 10.69 -21.08 6.72
N ASN A 173 11.69 -21.59 7.42
CA ASN A 173 11.49 -22.56 8.51
C ASN A 173 10.76 -21.95 9.71
N LEU A 174 10.72 -20.63 9.83
CA LEU A 174 9.95 -19.91 10.88
C LEU A 174 8.48 -19.74 10.53
N LEU A 175 8.11 -19.92 9.24
CA LEU A 175 6.75 -19.71 8.77
C LEU A 175 5.71 -20.66 9.40
N PRO A 176 5.96 -21.95 9.61
CA PRO A 176 4.99 -22.86 10.25
C PRO A 176 4.60 -22.44 11.68
N GLU A 177 5.54 -21.95 12.47
CA GLU A 177 5.28 -21.45 13.82
C GLU A 177 4.39 -20.21 13.79
N LEU A 178 4.73 -19.22 12.95
CA LEU A 178 3.93 -18.02 12.77
C LEU A 178 2.51 -18.35 12.26
N LEU A 179 2.37 -19.29 11.32
CA LEU A 179 1.08 -19.74 10.82
C LEU A 179 0.23 -20.37 11.93
N THR A 180 0.83 -21.22 12.76
CA THR A 180 0.15 -21.85 13.89
C THR A 180 -0.43 -20.79 14.84
N ASP A 181 0.35 -19.77 15.16
CA ASP A 181 -0.06 -18.69 16.04
C ASP A 181 -1.12 -17.77 15.41
N LEU A 182 -1.03 -17.49 14.10
CA LEU A 182 -2.05 -16.73 13.36
C LEU A 182 -3.38 -17.48 13.34
N LEU A 183 -3.38 -18.78 13.06
CA LEU A 183 -4.57 -19.63 12.97
C LEU A 183 -5.30 -19.82 14.31
N ASN A 184 -4.59 -19.68 15.41
CA ASN A 184 -5.17 -19.74 16.75
C ASN A 184 -5.98 -18.48 17.13
N GLU A 185 -5.85 -17.38 16.36
CA GLU A 185 -6.61 -16.13 16.59
C GLU A 185 -7.73 -15.96 15.55
N LYS A 186 -8.96 -16.27 15.93
CA LYS A 186 -10.15 -16.24 15.05
C LYS A 186 -10.50 -14.88 14.46
N LYS A 187 -9.97 -13.81 15.05
CA LYS A 187 -10.18 -12.43 14.56
C LYS A 187 -9.19 -12.05 13.44
N ILE A 188 -8.24 -12.92 13.14
CA ILE A 188 -7.22 -12.70 12.10
C ILE A 188 -7.54 -13.58 10.89
N GLU A 189 -7.64 -12.95 9.72
CA GLU A 189 -7.66 -13.62 8.43
C GLU A 189 -6.30 -13.51 7.76
N ILE A 190 -5.69 -14.64 7.42
CA ILE A 190 -4.51 -14.69 6.55
C ILE A 190 -5.01 -14.46 5.12
N ARG A 191 -4.52 -13.39 4.48
CA ARG A 191 -4.94 -12.99 3.13
C ARG A 191 -3.90 -13.28 2.07
N GLY A 192 -2.70 -13.66 2.47
CA GLY A 192 -1.64 -14.04 1.56
C GLY A 192 -0.25 -13.67 2.04
N VAL A 193 0.66 -13.52 1.10
CA VAL A 193 2.06 -13.17 1.31
C VAL A 193 2.45 -11.93 0.53
N THR A 194 3.47 -11.24 1.01
CA THR A 194 4.02 -10.05 0.35
C THR A 194 5.55 -10.04 0.48
N GLY A 195 6.21 -9.32 -0.41
CA GLY A 195 7.65 -9.06 -0.31
C GLY A 195 8.04 -7.87 -1.19
N PHE A 196 9.19 -7.28 -0.94
CA PHE A 196 9.67 -6.11 -1.67
C PHE A 196 11.05 -6.37 -2.28
N GLU A 197 11.07 -6.66 -3.57
CA GLU A 197 12.28 -6.97 -4.33
C GLU A 197 13.24 -5.77 -4.45
N GLY A 198 12.73 -4.54 -4.33
CA GLY A 198 13.56 -3.33 -4.32
C GLY A 198 14.50 -3.23 -3.11
N ALA A 199 14.31 -4.11 -2.09
CA ALA A 199 15.24 -4.27 -0.97
C ALA A 199 16.44 -5.16 -1.32
N VAL A 200 16.53 -5.71 -2.53
CA VAL A 200 17.63 -6.58 -3.00
C VAL A 200 18.63 -5.74 -3.82
N PRO A 201 19.53 -4.97 -3.17
CA PRO A 201 20.44 -4.12 -3.91
C PRO A 201 21.56 -4.95 -4.54
N ASP A 202 21.91 -4.62 -5.79
CA ASP A 202 23.18 -5.01 -6.39
C ASP A 202 23.64 -3.94 -7.38
N GLY A 203 24.94 -3.59 -7.33
CA GLY A 203 25.56 -2.67 -8.27
C GLY A 203 25.75 -3.28 -9.68
N ASP A 204 25.62 -4.61 -9.80
CA ASP A 204 25.70 -5.34 -11.04
C ASP A 204 24.29 -5.78 -11.50
N ARG A 205 23.88 -5.37 -12.69
CA ARG A 205 22.54 -5.60 -13.22
C ARG A 205 22.19 -7.09 -13.36
N GLU A 206 23.12 -7.91 -13.85
CA GLU A 206 22.86 -9.34 -14.07
C GLU A 206 22.75 -10.09 -12.74
N LYS A 207 23.67 -9.83 -11.82
CA LYS A 207 23.64 -10.40 -10.47
C LYS A 207 22.40 -9.94 -9.71
N GLY A 208 22.02 -8.67 -9.85
CA GLY A 208 20.82 -8.11 -9.26
C GLY A 208 19.57 -8.83 -9.77
N GLN A 209 19.43 -9.04 -11.06
CA GLN A 209 18.31 -9.79 -11.62
C GLN A 209 18.23 -11.23 -11.12
N LEU A 210 19.38 -11.91 -10.98
CA LEU A 210 19.41 -13.28 -10.44
C LEU A 210 18.94 -13.32 -8.98
N LYS A 211 19.39 -12.39 -8.16
CA LYS A 211 18.97 -12.26 -6.76
C LYS A 211 17.48 -11.97 -6.65
N ILE A 212 16.95 -11.06 -7.47
CA ILE A 212 15.52 -10.75 -7.51
C ILE A 212 14.71 -12.00 -7.88
N ARG A 213 15.10 -12.74 -8.93
CA ARG A 213 14.43 -13.98 -9.32
C ARG A 213 14.43 -15.02 -8.18
N LYS A 214 15.54 -15.15 -7.47
CA LYS A 214 15.62 -16.04 -6.31
C LYS A 214 14.66 -15.60 -5.21
N PHE A 215 14.63 -14.33 -4.90
CA PHE A 215 13.73 -13.78 -3.88
C PHE A 215 12.25 -13.94 -4.27
N LEU A 216 11.88 -13.69 -5.52
CA LEU A 216 10.52 -13.96 -6.01
C LEU A 216 10.16 -15.44 -5.91
N ALA A 217 11.10 -16.35 -6.14
CA ALA A 217 10.87 -17.79 -5.95
C ALA A 217 10.65 -18.14 -4.45
N GLU A 218 11.32 -17.47 -3.54
CA GLU A 218 11.09 -17.61 -2.08
C GLU A 218 9.69 -17.12 -1.68
N ILE A 219 9.22 -15.97 -2.21
CA ILE A 219 7.84 -15.52 -2.02
C ILE A 219 6.83 -16.55 -2.54
N MET A 220 7.08 -17.11 -3.72
CA MET A 220 6.21 -18.16 -4.29
C MET A 220 6.24 -19.47 -3.49
N ALA A 221 7.37 -19.82 -2.89
CA ALA A 221 7.46 -20.96 -1.98
C ALA A 221 6.63 -20.71 -0.70
N ALA A 222 6.76 -19.54 -0.10
CA ALA A 222 5.94 -19.13 1.03
C ALA A 222 4.44 -19.12 0.67
N ALA A 223 4.09 -18.62 -0.52
CA ALA A 223 2.71 -18.62 -1.00
C ALA A 223 2.11 -20.03 -1.02
N LYS A 224 2.85 -21.03 -1.51
CA LYS A 224 2.41 -22.43 -1.51
C LYS A 224 2.16 -22.98 -0.11
N ILE A 225 2.99 -22.59 0.88
CA ILE A 225 2.83 -23.00 2.27
C ILE A 225 1.58 -22.34 2.88
N VAL A 226 1.33 -21.08 2.57
CA VAL A 226 0.24 -20.27 3.15
C VAL A 226 -1.12 -20.57 2.48
N GLN A 227 -1.13 -20.93 1.21
CA GLN A 227 -2.35 -21.12 0.41
C GLN A 227 -3.46 -21.99 1.06
N PRO A 228 -3.17 -23.14 1.72
CA PRO A 228 -4.20 -23.96 2.36
C PRO A 228 -4.98 -23.24 3.47
N TYR A 229 -4.45 -22.17 4.01
CA TYR A 229 -5.00 -21.41 5.14
C TYR A 229 -5.72 -20.11 4.72
N VAL A 230 -5.70 -19.79 3.44
CA VAL A 230 -6.38 -18.60 2.89
C VAL A 230 -7.78 -18.98 2.43
N GLN A 231 -8.81 -18.43 3.09
CA GLN A 231 -10.21 -18.75 2.77
C GLN A 231 -10.75 -18.03 1.53
N ASN A 232 -10.16 -16.90 1.16
CA ASN A 232 -10.56 -16.06 0.04
C ASN A 232 -9.49 -16.09 -1.07
N ARG A 233 -9.69 -15.28 -2.13
CA ARG A 233 -8.64 -15.11 -3.14
C ARG A 233 -7.33 -14.67 -2.46
N MET A 234 -6.28 -15.46 -2.64
CA MET A 234 -4.96 -15.20 -2.08
C MET A 234 -4.32 -13.98 -2.74
N ILE A 235 -3.73 -13.13 -1.92
CA ILE A 235 -2.91 -12.00 -2.37
C ILE A 235 -1.44 -12.44 -2.36
N ILE A 236 -0.76 -12.25 -3.48
CA ILE A 236 0.69 -12.38 -3.61
C ILE A 236 1.18 -11.02 -4.14
N SER A 237 1.96 -10.30 -3.34
CA SER A 237 2.38 -8.94 -3.65
C SER A 237 3.90 -8.76 -3.52
#